data_91925d16e79bbdbf6b7117a38e6b0360
#
_entry.id   91925d16e79bbdbf6b7117a38e6b0360
#
_cell.length_a   1.000
_cell.length_b   1.000
_cell.length_c   1.000
_cell.angle_alpha   90.00
_cell.angle_beta   90.00
_cell.angle_gamma   90.00
#
_symmetry.space_group_name_H-M   'P 1'
#
loop_
_entity.id
_entity.type
_entity.pdbx_description
1 polymer ?
#
loop_
_entity_poly.entity_id
_entity_poly.type
_entity_poly.pdbx_seq_one_letter_code
_entity_poly.pdbx_strand_id
1 'polypeptide(L)'
;MKFTLLHLIVCSVLIGSNLYSQVGATPKVELYNLSLFFINYQETDSPRTKTTGINLKYISKGEVRRIGARVGSLTREFSYTGQRNFSFVEEVIDEEGVVTHIPIVGADLGAKGRKVILVIRDPSGRLVSRVFDIGGSKFSENSVRCINLARNQIRAKIGSHIRDLSPMSVSDFEVSGGTRKFLVPLILATSGEGDKPVIIEKSRLSIKQGERSLVFLYHDPRDLIRVRYKRVVLSDELPFEDETDDEVEETEAVGDDAARNAEREEGR
;
A
#
# COMPACT_ATOMS: atom_id res chain seq x y z
N MET A 1 17.94 -30.65 -72.39
CA MET A 1 18.81 -29.89 -71.49
C MET A 1 18.52 -28.40 -71.60
N LYS A 2 17.81 -27.81 -70.65
CA LYS A 2 17.61 -26.37 -70.57
C LYS A 2 17.85 -25.95 -69.12
N PHE A 3 18.96 -25.29 -68.86
CA PHE A 3 19.31 -24.70 -67.57
C PHE A 3 18.50 -23.40 -67.41
N THR A 4 17.66 -23.33 -66.38
CA THR A 4 16.96 -22.13 -65.97
C THR A 4 17.76 -21.49 -64.86
N LEU A 5 18.30 -20.32 -65.13
CA LEU A 5 19.11 -19.49 -64.22
C LEU A 5 18.17 -18.82 -63.20
N LEU A 6 18.28 -19.19 -61.94
CA LEU A 6 17.53 -18.62 -60.86
C LEU A 6 18.23 -17.33 -60.36
N HIS A 7 17.63 -16.17 -60.64
CA HIS A 7 18.11 -14.87 -60.14
C HIS A 7 17.77 -14.74 -58.68
N LEU A 8 18.78 -14.78 -57.83
CA LEU A 8 18.66 -14.46 -56.39
C LEU A 8 18.70 -12.93 -56.25
N ILE A 9 17.54 -12.32 -56.03
CA ILE A 9 17.45 -10.90 -55.70
C ILE A 9 17.71 -10.79 -54.18
N VAL A 10 18.89 -10.32 -53.79
CA VAL A 10 19.24 -9.94 -52.45
C VAL A 10 18.65 -8.56 -52.20
N CYS A 11 17.46 -8.50 -51.59
CA CYS A 11 16.93 -7.28 -51.03
C CYS A 11 17.70 -6.92 -49.75
N SER A 12 18.72 -6.09 -49.88
CA SER A 12 19.37 -5.41 -48.74
C SER A 12 18.41 -4.42 -48.14
N VAL A 13 17.65 -4.83 -47.13
CA VAL A 13 16.87 -3.92 -46.29
C VAL A 13 17.86 -3.19 -45.37
N LEU A 14 18.23 -1.99 -45.77
CA LEU A 14 18.87 -0.99 -44.91
C LEU A 14 17.87 -0.60 -43.82
N ILE A 15 17.89 -1.33 -42.69
CA ILE A 15 17.24 -0.88 -41.46
C ILE A 15 18.07 0.29 -40.94
N GLY A 16 17.69 1.48 -41.36
CA GLY A 16 18.17 2.69 -40.72
C GLY A 16 17.76 2.70 -39.27
N SER A 17 18.66 2.23 -38.40
CA SER A 17 18.57 2.41 -36.98
C SER A 17 18.69 3.93 -36.68
N ASN A 18 17.55 4.63 -36.73
CA ASN A 18 17.41 5.90 -36.04
C ASN A 18 17.58 5.63 -34.52
N LEU A 19 18.82 5.50 -34.09
CA LEU A 19 19.22 5.71 -32.71
C LEU A 19 18.96 7.18 -32.40
N TYR A 20 17.68 7.53 -32.17
CA TYR A 20 17.38 8.71 -31.38
C TYR A 20 18.02 8.44 -30.02
N SER A 21 19.20 9.03 -29.84
CA SER A 21 19.78 9.28 -28.54
C SER A 21 18.75 10.09 -27.76
N GLN A 22 17.82 9.41 -27.08
CA GLN A 22 17.09 10.02 -25.98
C GLN A 22 18.17 10.42 -24.99
N VAL A 23 18.57 11.70 -25.06
CA VAL A 23 19.29 12.34 -23.97
C VAL A 23 18.50 12.04 -22.73
N GLY A 24 18.99 11.07 -21.95
CA GLY A 24 18.28 10.52 -20.82
C GLY A 24 18.03 11.64 -19.82
N ALA A 25 16.79 12.11 -19.78
CA ALA A 25 16.37 12.95 -18.68
C ALA A 25 16.66 12.17 -17.40
N THR A 26 17.53 12.70 -16.57
CA THR A 26 17.85 12.11 -15.27
C THR A 26 16.52 11.84 -14.56
N PRO A 27 16.22 10.60 -14.16
CA PRO A 27 14.93 10.29 -13.60
C PRO A 27 14.69 11.18 -12.38
N LYS A 28 13.58 11.90 -12.43
CA LYS A 28 13.23 12.86 -11.37
C LYS A 28 12.97 12.11 -10.08
N VAL A 29 13.75 12.40 -9.07
CA VAL A 29 13.57 11.88 -7.72
C VAL A 29 12.63 12.81 -6.97
N GLU A 30 11.57 12.28 -6.43
CA GLU A 30 10.53 13.02 -5.70
C GLU A 30 10.29 12.41 -4.32
N LEU A 31 9.78 13.24 -3.40
CA LEU A 31 9.37 12.80 -2.08
C LEU A 31 7.86 12.45 -2.11
N TYR A 32 7.52 11.27 -1.63
CA TYR A 32 6.17 10.79 -1.44
C TYR A 32 5.94 10.38 0.01
N ASN A 33 4.75 10.62 0.49
CA ASN A 33 4.27 10.11 1.77
C ASN A 33 3.30 8.96 1.50
N LEU A 34 3.69 7.77 1.86
CA LEU A 34 3.03 6.54 1.48
C LEU A 34 2.43 5.83 2.70
N SER A 35 1.27 5.25 2.52
CA SER A 35 0.70 4.25 3.44
C SER A 35 0.35 3.01 2.65
N LEU A 36 0.43 1.84 3.29
CA LEU A 36 0.12 0.57 2.68
C LEU A 36 -1.18 0.01 3.25
N PHE A 37 -2.11 -0.39 2.38
CA PHE A 37 -3.29 -1.17 2.75
C PHE A 37 -3.20 -2.55 2.12
N PHE A 38 -3.23 -3.60 2.95
CA PHE A 38 -3.03 -4.97 2.48
C PHE A 38 -4.30 -5.81 2.60
N ILE A 39 -4.63 -6.53 1.51
CA ILE A 39 -5.72 -7.51 1.46
C ILE A 39 -5.14 -8.85 1.01
N ASN A 40 -5.50 -9.92 1.71
CA ASN A 40 -5.09 -11.27 1.37
C ASN A 40 -6.30 -12.13 1.01
N TYR A 41 -6.43 -12.50 -0.26
CA TYR A 41 -7.45 -13.41 -0.78
C TYR A 41 -6.91 -14.81 -1.06
N GLN A 42 -5.63 -15.06 -0.75
CA GLN A 42 -5.05 -16.39 -0.97
C GLN A 42 -5.83 -17.43 -0.17
N GLU A 43 -6.30 -18.45 -0.88
CA GLU A 43 -6.89 -19.62 -0.27
C GLU A 43 -5.81 -20.43 0.44
N THR A 44 -6.07 -20.79 1.69
CA THR A 44 -5.18 -21.67 2.47
C THR A 44 -5.99 -22.86 2.92
N ASP A 45 -5.48 -24.05 2.69
CA ASP A 45 -6.13 -25.33 3.08
C ASP A 45 -6.33 -25.46 4.59
N SER A 46 -5.67 -24.63 5.37
CA SER A 46 -5.78 -24.63 6.82
C SER A 46 -6.13 -23.25 7.38
N PRO A 47 -7.20 -23.15 8.17
CA PRO A 47 -7.58 -21.89 8.85
C PRO A 47 -6.51 -21.40 9.83
N ARG A 48 -5.58 -22.26 10.26
CA ARG A 48 -4.49 -21.89 11.18
C ARG A 48 -3.31 -21.20 10.51
N THR A 49 -3.17 -21.35 9.19
CA THR A 49 -2.05 -20.76 8.41
C THR A 49 -2.41 -19.48 7.68
N LYS A 50 -3.61 -18.89 7.94
CA LYS A 50 -4.00 -17.62 7.31
C LYS A 50 -3.00 -16.54 7.67
N THR A 51 -2.26 -16.10 6.68
CA THR A 51 -1.32 -14.99 6.80
C THR A 51 -2.05 -13.75 7.29
N THR A 52 -1.75 -13.30 8.50
CA THR A 52 -2.39 -12.13 9.11
C THR A 52 -1.79 -10.82 8.63
N GLY A 53 -0.68 -10.86 7.90
CA GLY A 53 0.02 -9.71 7.38
C GLY A 53 1.06 -10.07 6.32
N ILE A 54 1.77 -9.06 5.86
CA ILE A 54 2.87 -9.17 4.89
C ILE A 54 4.01 -8.25 5.34
N ASN A 55 5.24 -8.71 5.15
CA ASN A 55 6.44 -7.88 5.26
C ASN A 55 6.99 -7.67 3.85
N LEU A 56 7.14 -6.43 3.47
CA LEU A 56 7.63 -6.03 2.15
C LEU A 56 8.89 -5.19 2.31
N LYS A 57 9.81 -5.31 1.35
CA LYS A 57 11.01 -4.49 1.27
C LYS A 57 10.87 -3.52 0.11
N TYR A 58 11.45 -2.33 0.22
CA TYR A 58 11.53 -1.33 -0.83
C TYR A 58 12.86 -0.58 -0.72
N ILE A 59 13.28 0.07 -1.80
CA ILE A 59 14.53 0.85 -1.81
C ILE A 59 14.16 2.33 -1.81
N SER A 60 14.67 3.07 -0.83
CA SER A 60 14.53 4.52 -0.72
C SER A 60 15.90 5.14 -0.46
N LYS A 61 16.28 6.16 -1.24
CA LYS A 61 17.61 6.79 -1.15
C LYS A 61 18.79 5.80 -1.27
N GLY A 62 18.60 4.68 -1.97
CA GLY A 62 19.63 3.63 -2.10
C GLY A 62 19.67 2.60 -0.96
N GLU A 63 18.86 2.78 0.08
CA GLU A 63 18.78 1.88 1.24
C GLU A 63 17.57 0.96 1.14
N VAL A 64 17.74 -0.28 1.57
CA VAL A 64 16.65 -1.24 1.70
C VAL A 64 15.89 -0.98 3.00
N ARG A 65 14.61 -0.70 2.86
CA ARG A 65 13.71 -0.47 3.99
C ARG A 65 12.62 -1.54 4.03
N ARG A 66 12.05 -1.76 5.21
CA ARG A 66 11.03 -2.78 5.43
C ARG A 66 9.73 -2.14 5.91
N ILE A 67 8.61 -2.69 5.47
CA ILE A 67 7.29 -2.30 5.96
C ILE A 67 6.44 -3.54 6.21
N GLY A 68 5.84 -3.61 7.38
CA GLY A 68 4.88 -4.64 7.75
C GLY A 68 3.45 -4.10 7.62
N ALA A 69 2.56 -4.86 6.99
CA ALA A 69 1.15 -4.54 6.91
C ALA A 69 0.28 -5.71 7.38
N ARG A 70 -0.76 -5.41 8.18
CA ARG A 70 -1.77 -6.40 8.58
C ARG A 70 -2.93 -6.39 7.58
N VAL A 71 -3.53 -7.55 7.37
CA VAL A 71 -4.71 -7.68 6.51
C VAL A 71 -5.84 -6.75 6.97
N GLY A 72 -6.38 -5.96 6.01
CA GLY A 72 -7.48 -5.02 6.26
C GLY A 72 -7.11 -3.84 7.15
N SER A 73 -5.83 -3.51 7.25
CA SER A 73 -5.34 -2.36 8.04
C SER A 73 -4.46 -1.47 7.19
N LEU A 74 -4.57 -0.15 7.42
CA LEU A 74 -3.65 0.83 6.85
C LEU A 74 -2.42 0.92 7.76
N THR A 75 -1.21 0.94 7.18
CA THR A 75 0.02 1.21 7.92
C THR A 75 0.08 2.69 8.34
N ARG A 76 0.99 3.00 9.24
CA ARG A 76 1.43 4.38 9.41
C ARG A 76 2.00 4.90 8.08
N GLU A 77 1.99 6.22 7.95
CA GLU A 77 2.58 6.89 6.81
C GLU A 77 4.11 6.80 6.89
N PHE A 78 4.76 6.52 5.79
CA PHE A 78 6.22 6.47 5.67
C PHE A 78 6.68 7.29 4.48
N SER A 79 7.87 7.86 4.58
CA SER A 79 8.46 8.67 3.53
C SER A 79 9.20 7.79 2.53
N TYR A 80 8.98 8.06 1.25
CA TYR A 80 9.71 7.45 0.14
C TYR A 80 10.33 8.54 -0.74
N THR A 81 11.63 8.48 -0.91
CA THR A 81 12.35 9.34 -1.85
C THR A 81 12.88 8.49 -2.98
N GLY A 82 12.36 8.72 -4.18
CA GLY A 82 12.71 7.90 -5.34
C GLY A 82 11.96 8.29 -6.59
N GLN A 83 11.96 7.39 -7.55
CA GLN A 83 11.27 7.55 -8.81
C GLN A 83 9.76 7.35 -8.65
N ARG A 84 8.99 7.88 -9.59
CA ARG A 84 7.54 7.67 -9.69
C ARG A 84 7.15 6.18 -9.76
N ASN A 85 7.96 5.37 -10.43
CA ASN A 85 7.76 3.93 -10.50
C ASN A 85 8.35 3.28 -9.24
N PHE A 86 7.50 3.13 -8.25
CA PHE A 86 7.81 2.47 -6.98
C PHE A 86 7.72 0.95 -7.13
N SER A 87 8.59 0.20 -6.44
CA SER A 87 8.49 -1.25 -6.40
C SER A 87 8.82 -1.78 -5.01
N PHE A 88 8.05 -2.78 -4.58
CA PHE A 88 8.50 -3.67 -3.52
C PHE A 88 9.41 -4.72 -4.12
N VAL A 89 10.44 -5.08 -3.37
CA VAL A 89 11.50 -5.97 -3.83
C VAL A 89 11.69 -7.16 -2.91
N GLU A 90 12.21 -8.23 -3.47
CA GLU A 90 12.75 -9.38 -2.76
C GLU A 90 14.26 -9.41 -2.93
N GLU A 91 14.98 -9.72 -1.87
CA GLU A 91 16.44 -9.94 -1.93
C GLU A 91 16.70 -11.40 -2.29
N VAL A 92 17.41 -11.58 -3.36
CA VAL A 92 17.91 -12.88 -3.81
C VAL A 92 19.42 -12.87 -3.71
N ILE A 93 19.98 -13.86 -3.04
CA ILE A 93 21.42 -14.04 -2.91
C ILE A 93 21.81 -15.16 -3.87
N ASP A 94 22.71 -14.88 -4.80
CA ASP A 94 23.25 -15.87 -5.73
C ASP A 94 24.29 -16.79 -5.05
N GLU A 95 24.79 -17.76 -5.81
CA GLU A 95 25.80 -18.72 -5.33
C GLU A 95 27.15 -18.04 -4.96
N GLU A 96 27.39 -16.85 -5.48
CA GLU A 96 28.59 -16.04 -5.24
C GLU A 96 28.41 -15.09 -4.04
N GLY A 97 27.23 -15.08 -3.41
CA GLY A 97 26.91 -14.23 -2.27
C GLY A 97 26.50 -12.79 -2.65
N VAL A 98 26.28 -12.51 -3.94
CA VAL A 98 25.84 -11.20 -4.41
C VAL A 98 24.35 -11.03 -4.16
N VAL A 99 23.98 -9.94 -3.48
CA VAL A 99 22.58 -9.60 -3.19
C VAL A 99 21.98 -8.85 -4.38
N THR A 100 20.94 -9.41 -4.96
CA THR A 100 20.16 -8.79 -6.04
C THR A 100 18.75 -8.50 -5.56
N HIS A 101 18.21 -7.32 -5.92
CA HIS A 101 16.85 -6.90 -5.58
C HIS A 101 15.92 -7.10 -6.78
N ILE A 102 15.00 -8.05 -6.66
CA ILE A 102 14.04 -8.39 -7.72
C ILE A 102 12.69 -7.76 -7.39
N PRO A 103 12.11 -6.93 -8.30
CA PRO A 103 10.77 -6.40 -8.10
C PRO A 103 9.71 -7.50 -8.02
N ILE A 104 8.89 -7.51 -6.96
CA ILE A 104 7.80 -8.46 -6.76
C ILE A 104 6.42 -7.86 -7.03
N VAL A 105 6.26 -6.57 -6.79
CA VAL A 105 5.07 -5.81 -7.15
C VAL A 105 5.43 -4.33 -7.30
N GLY A 106 5.02 -3.72 -8.40
CA GLY A 106 5.28 -2.32 -8.73
C GLY A 106 4.02 -1.45 -8.60
N ALA A 107 4.22 -0.14 -8.47
CA ALA A 107 3.17 0.85 -8.38
C ALA A 107 3.59 2.17 -9.03
N ASP A 108 2.75 2.72 -9.91
CA ASP A 108 2.94 4.07 -10.45
C ASP A 108 2.34 5.08 -9.44
N LEU A 109 3.20 5.82 -8.75
CA LEU A 109 2.80 6.79 -7.74
C LEU A 109 2.17 8.06 -8.34
N GLY A 110 2.34 8.32 -9.63
CA GLY A 110 1.87 9.56 -10.27
C GLY A 110 2.61 10.79 -9.77
N ALA A 111 1.88 11.89 -9.57
CA ALA A 111 2.43 13.12 -9.01
C ALA A 111 2.77 12.95 -7.52
N LYS A 112 3.76 13.72 -7.05
CA LYS A 112 4.15 13.77 -5.63
C LYS A 112 2.95 14.02 -4.70
N GLY A 113 3.06 13.58 -3.46
CA GLY A 113 2.05 13.79 -2.42
C GLY A 113 1.76 12.55 -1.59
N ARG A 114 0.68 12.60 -0.83
CA ARG A 114 0.23 11.51 0.04
C ARG A 114 -0.53 10.46 -0.75
N LYS A 115 -0.11 9.20 -0.65
CA LYS A 115 -0.71 8.09 -1.40
C LYS A 115 -0.99 6.90 -0.48
N VAL A 116 -2.01 6.15 -0.84
CA VAL A 116 -2.20 4.79 -0.32
C VAL A 116 -1.86 3.81 -1.44
N ILE A 117 -0.94 2.91 -1.15
CA ILE A 117 -0.67 1.76 -2.00
C ILE A 117 -1.53 0.61 -1.47
N LEU A 118 -2.51 0.20 -2.26
CA LEU A 118 -3.22 -1.04 -2.04
C LEU A 118 -2.36 -2.18 -2.57
N VAL A 119 -2.09 -3.18 -1.74
CA VAL A 119 -1.50 -4.45 -2.18
C VAL A 119 -2.50 -5.55 -1.90
N ILE A 120 -2.80 -6.32 -2.93
CA ILE A 120 -3.71 -7.46 -2.87
C ILE A 120 -2.91 -8.71 -3.18
N ARG A 121 -3.00 -9.71 -2.31
CA ARG A 121 -2.59 -11.06 -2.66
C ARG A 121 -3.81 -11.79 -3.19
N ASP A 122 -3.78 -12.14 -4.47
CA ASP A 122 -4.87 -12.84 -5.13
C ASP A 122 -4.96 -14.32 -4.68
N PRO A 123 -6.01 -15.07 -5.06
CA PRO A 123 -6.15 -16.48 -4.69
C PRO A 123 -4.97 -17.36 -5.12
N SER A 124 -4.27 -17.01 -6.21
CA SER A 124 -3.07 -17.72 -6.69
C SER A 124 -1.80 -17.38 -5.91
N GLY A 125 -1.87 -16.45 -4.94
CA GLY A 125 -0.73 -15.96 -4.17
C GLY A 125 0.04 -14.82 -4.81
N ARG A 126 -0.31 -14.40 -6.03
CA ARG A 126 0.34 -13.30 -6.73
C ARG A 126 -0.02 -11.96 -6.10
N LEU A 127 0.97 -11.06 -6.00
CA LEU A 127 0.75 -9.70 -5.52
C LEU A 127 0.40 -8.78 -6.70
N VAL A 128 -0.63 -7.98 -6.51
CA VAL A 128 -1.01 -6.88 -7.40
C VAL A 128 -1.16 -5.61 -6.58
N SER A 129 -0.85 -4.45 -7.19
CA SER A 129 -0.94 -3.18 -6.50
C SER A 129 -1.80 -2.17 -7.25
N ARG A 130 -2.32 -1.19 -6.51
CA ARG A 130 -2.96 0.00 -7.03
C ARG A 130 -2.69 1.19 -6.11
N VAL A 131 -2.57 2.38 -6.68
CA VAL A 131 -2.30 3.61 -5.94
C VAL A 131 -3.55 4.48 -5.89
N PHE A 132 -3.84 5.03 -4.74
CA PHE A 132 -4.88 6.03 -4.52
C PHE A 132 -4.27 7.31 -3.98
N ASP A 133 -4.58 8.43 -4.60
CA ASP A 133 -4.20 9.74 -4.09
C ASP A 133 -5.10 10.10 -2.90
N ILE A 134 -4.48 10.36 -1.76
CA ILE A 134 -5.17 10.78 -0.54
C ILE A 134 -4.77 12.18 -0.08
N GLY A 135 -3.89 12.82 -0.84
CA GLY A 135 -3.47 14.20 -0.62
C GLY A 135 -4.23 15.20 -1.49
N GLY A 136 -3.88 16.46 -1.31
CA GLY A 136 -4.29 17.55 -2.18
C GLY A 136 -5.63 18.20 -1.87
N SER A 137 -5.91 19.29 -2.58
CA SER A 137 -7.07 20.16 -2.39
C SER A 137 -8.43 19.51 -2.67
N LYS A 138 -8.43 18.36 -3.32
CA LYS A 138 -9.67 17.62 -3.65
C LYS A 138 -10.24 16.79 -2.49
N PHE A 139 -9.46 16.57 -1.44
CA PHE A 139 -9.90 15.85 -0.26
C PHE A 139 -9.99 16.85 0.90
N SER A 140 -11.10 17.56 0.96
CA SER A 140 -11.34 18.62 1.92
C SER A 140 -11.54 18.09 3.34
N GLU A 141 -11.39 18.98 4.32
CA GLU A 141 -11.81 18.73 5.69
C GLU A 141 -13.32 18.42 5.74
N ASN A 142 -13.74 17.73 6.80
CA ASN A 142 -15.11 17.26 6.98
C ASN A 142 -15.59 16.43 5.78
N SER A 143 -14.74 15.55 5.28
CA SER A 143 -15.11 14.67 4.17
C SER A 143 -14.72 13.21 4.45
N VAL A 144 -15.47 12.33 3.80
CA VAL A 144 -15.24 10.87 3.80
C VAL A 144 -14.95 10.46 2.38
N ARG A 145 -13.74 9.97 2.14
CA ARG A 145 -13.36 9.37 0.85
C ARG A 145 -13.63 7.88 0.91
N CYS A 146 -14.55 7.42 0.09
CA CYS A 146 -14.91 6.02 -0.04
C CYS A 146 -14.15 5.41 -1.22
N ILE A 147 -13.47 4.29 -0.98
CA ILE A 147 -12.71 3.54 -1.97
C ILE A 147 -13.35 2.15 -2.07
N ASN A 148 -13.98 1.86 -3.20
CA ASN A 148 -14.60 0.56 -3.43
C ASN A 148 -13.57 -0.43 -4.00
N LEU A 149 -13.08 -1.32 -3.17
CA LEU A 149 -12.18 -2.43 -3.53
C LEU A 149 -12.94 -3.74 -3.77
N ALA A 150 -14.27 -3.73 -3.57
CA ALA A 150 -15.10 -4.90 -3.87
C ALA A 150 -15.27 -5.09 -5.38
N ARG A 151 -15.59 -6.31 -5.79
CA ARG A 151 -15.84 -6.66 -7.20
C ARG A 151 -17.17 -6.14 -7.72
N ASN A 152 -18.07 -5.79 -6.80
CA ASN A 152 -19.44 -5.37 -7.12
C ASN A 152 -19.59 -3.86 -7.00
N GLN A 153 -20.55 -3.32 -7.74
CA GLN A 153 -21.01 -1.96 -7.52
C GLN A 153 -21.66 -1.87 -6.13
N ILE A 154 -21.33 -0.84 -5.37
CA ILE A 154 -21.86 -0.56 -4.04
C ILE A 154 -22.52 0.80 -4.06
N ARG A 155 -23.79 0.86 -3.68
CA ARG A 155 -24.48 2.11 -3.39
C ARG A 155 -24.17 2.51 -1.96
N ALA A 156 -23.48 3.64 -1.79
CA ALA A 156 -23.13 4.19 -0.49
C ALA A 156 -23.96 5.44 -0.19
N LYS A 157 -24.57 5.46 0.99
CA LYS A 157 -25.17 6.66 1.59
C LYS A 157 -24.34 7.06 2.79
N ILE A 158 -23.75 8.25 2.74
CA ILE A 158 -22.98 8.86 3.83
C ILE A 158 -23.58 10.24 4.11
N GLY A 159 -24.13 10.40 5.32
CA GLY A 159 -24.92 11.57 5.63
C GLY A 159 -26.16 11.69 4.75
N SER A 160 -26.30 12.81 4.07
CA SER A 160 -27.37 13.08 3.10
C SER A 160 -27.02 12.64 1.67
N HIS A 161 -25.76 12.36 1.38
CA HIS A 161 -25.27 12.06 0.03
C HIS A 161 -25.37 10.58 -0.29
N ILE A 162 -25.85 10.29 -1.50
CA ILE A 162 -25.94 8.92 -2.05
C ILE A 162 -25.11 8.88 -3.33
N ARG A 163 -24.25 7.87 -3.47
CA ARG A 163 -23.45 7.63 -4.68
C ARG A 163 -23.34 6.13 -4.98
N ASP A 164 -23.33 5.82 -6.26
CA ASP A 164 -23.00 4.48 -6.75
C ASP A 164 -21.50 4.40 -7.01
N LEU A 165 -20.84 3.47 -6.33
CA LEU A 165 -19.41 3.25 -6.39
C LEU A 165 -19.14 2.02 -7.25
N SER A 166 -18.63 2.23 -8.45
CA SER A 166 -18.17 1.13 -9.29
C SER A 166 -16.96 0.41 -8.65
N PRO A 167 -16.69 -0.84 -9.02
CA PRO A 167 -15.46 -1.51 -8.59
C PRO A 167 -14.22 -0.67 -8.83
N MET A 168 -13.32 -0.63 -7.85
CA MET A 168 -12.05 0.10 -7.89
C MET A 168 -12.20 1.62 -8.09
N SER A 169 -13.38 2.19 -7.80
CA SER A 169 -13.62 3.63 -7.86
C SER A 169 -13.44 4.32 -6.51
N VAL A 170 -13.30 5.65 -6.58
CA VAL A 170 -13.15 6.55 -5.44
C VAL A 170 -14.25 7.60 -5.51
N SER A 171 -14.87 7.90 -4.39
CA SER A 171 -15.83 9.02 -4.28
C SER A 171 -15.70 9.73 -2.95
N ASP A 172 -15.82 11.05 -2.99
CA ASP A 172 -15.77 11.91 -1.82
C ASP A 172 -17.18 12.31 -1.40
N PHE A 173 -17.42 12.27 -0.10
CA PHE A 173 -18.67 12.65 0.54
C PHE A 173 -18.36 13.79 1.51
N GLU A 174 -18.88 14.96 1.23
CA GLU A 174 -18.85 16.05 2.19
C GLU A 174 -19.84 15.75 3.31
N VAL A 175 -19.41 15.96 4.54
CA VAL A 175 -20.23 15.73 5.71
C VAL A 175 -20.27 16.97 6.55
N SER A 176 -21.46 17.41 6.87
CA SER A 176 -21.71 18.55 7.74
C SER A 176 -22.28 18.10 9.06
N GLY A 177 -21.90 18.75 10.11
CA GLY A 177 -22.35 18.43 11.46
C GLY A 177 -21.99 19.51 12.47
N GLY A 178 -22.21 19.23 13.73
CA GLY A 178 -21.95 20.16 14.84
C GLY A 178 -20.47 20.48 15.04
N THR A 179 -20.22 21.41 15.95
CA THR A 179 -18.92 22.06 16.18
C THR A 179 -17.81 21.20 16.78
N ARG A 180 -18.05 19.96 17.17
CA ARG A 180 -17.01 19.10 17.79
C ARG A 180 -16.98 17.69 17.24
N LYS A 181 -18.01 16.90 17.51
CA LYS A 181 -18.13 15.50 17.11
C LYS A 181 -19.57 15.22 16.77
N PHE A 182 -19.82 14.60 15.63
CA PHE A 182 -21.15 14.30 15.14
C PHE A 182 -21.22 12.90 14.52
N LEU A 183 -22.42 12.34 14.48
CA LEU A 183 -22.69 11.02 13.95
C LEU A 183 -23.28 11.14 12.54
N VAL A 184 -22.59 10.54 11.57
CA VAL A 184 -22.99 10.53 10.17
C VAL A 184 -23.53 9.13 9.83
N PRO A 185 -24.76 8.98 9.33
CA PRO A 185 -25.25 7.69 8.87
C PRO A 185 -24.39 7.14 7.75
N LEU A 186 -24.05 5.85 7.84
CA LEU A 186 -23.42 5.06 6.79
C LEU A 186 -24.38 3.93 6.45
N ILE A 187 -24.84 3.87 5.20
CA ILE A 187 -25.62 2.75 4.66
C ILE A 187 -24.94 2.30 3.38
N LEU A 188 -24.63 1.01 3.31
CA LEU A 188 -24.06 0.37 2.13
C LEU A 188 -25.08 -0.65 1.60
N ALA A 189 -25.31 -0.64 0.30
CA ALA A 189 -26.18 -1.58 -0.38
C ALA A 189 -25.51 -2.07 -1.67
N THR A 190 -25.86 -3.27 -2.08
CA THR A 190 -25.51 -3.85 -3.38
C THR A 190 -26.78 -4.17 -4.16
N SER A 191 -26.67 -4.38 -5.46
CA SER A 191 -27.78 -4.88 -6.26
C SER A 191 -28.08 -6.32 -5.86
N GLY A 192 -29.35 -6.60 -5.57
CA GLY A 192 -29.88 -7.96 -5.36
C GLY A 192 -30.64 -8.46 -6.58
N GLU A 193 -31.39 -9.53 -6.41
CA GLU A 193 -32.27 -10.07 -7.47
C GLU A 193 -33.32 -9.04 -7.90
N GLY A 194 -33.42 -8.82 -9.22
CA GLY A 194 -34.36 -7.85 -9.81
C GLY A 194 -34.05 -6.40 -9.49
N ASP A 195 -32.77 -6.04 -9.42
CA ASP A 195 -32.24 -4.70 -9.15
C ASP A 195 -32.69 -4.06 -7.81
N LYS A 196 -33.30 -4.83 -6.93
CA LYS A 196 -33.64 -4.34 -5.60
C LYS A 196 -32.38 -4.18 -4.74
N PRO A 197 -32.18 -3.01 -4.10
CA PRO A 197 -31.02 -2.81 -3.24
C PRO A 197 -31.10 -3.71 -2.00
N VAL A 198 -30.03 -4.49 -1.77
CA VAL A 198 -29.85 -5.26 -0.54
C VAL A 198 -28.88 -4.50 0.37
N ILE A 199 -29.36 -4.12 1.54
CA ILE A 199 -28.52 -3.44 2.53
C ILE A 199 -27.54 -4.46 3.11
N ILE A 200 -26.25 -4.17 2.95
CA ILE A 200 -25.14 -4.99 3.45
C ILE A 200 -24.53 -4.44 4.74
N GLU A 201 -24.74 -3.14 4.99
CA GLU A 201 -24.25 -2.48 6.21
C GLU A 201 -25.14 -1.28 6.55
N LYS A 202 -25.41 -1.11 7.84
CA LYS A 202 -26.10 0.05 8.39
C LYS A 202 -25.46 0.45 9.71
N SER A 203 -24.73 1.55 9.71
CA SER A 203 -23.97 2.01 10.89
C SER A 203 -23.91 3.55 10.95
N ARG A 204 -23.12 4.08 11.86
CA ARG A 204 -22.87 5.51 12.00
C ARG A 204 -21.38 5.75 12.11
N LEU A 205 -20.87 6.71 11.35
CA LEU A 205 -19.51 7.20 11.45
C LEU A 205 -19.47 8.35 12.47
N SER A 206 -18.59 8.24 13.44
CA SER A 206 -18.37 9.35 14.39
C SER A 206 -17.23 10.21 13.85
N ILE A 207 -17.55 11.41 13.36
CA ILE A 207 -16.62 12.32 12.69
C ILE A 207 -16.36 13.52 13.60
N LYS A 208 -15.12 13.94 13.71
CA LYS A 208 -14.73 15.19 14.36
C LYS A 208 -14.69 16.31 13.32
N GLN A 209 -14.91 17.56 13.76
CA GLN A 209 -14.71 18.71 12.89
C GLN A 209 -13.26 18.79 12.39
N GLY A 210 -13.07 19.12 11.12
CA GLY A 210 -11.77 19.14 10.45
C GLY A 210 -11.26 17.77 10.01
N GLU A 211 -11.93 16.67 10.42
CA GLU A 211 -11.47 15.32 10.16
C GLU A 211 -11.66 14.92 8.69
N ARG A 212 -10.65 14.25 8.18
CA ARG A 212 -10.67 13.53 6.89
C ARG A 212 -10.64 12.04 7.15
N SER A 213 -11.58 11.30 6.58
CA SER A 213 -11.67 9.85 6.78
C SER A 213 -11.62 9.10 5.46
N LEU A 214 -10.87 8.01 5.43
CA LEU A 214 -10.93 7.01 4.36
C LEU A 214 -11.86 5.88 4.78
N VAL A 215 -12.69 5.42 3.86
CA VAL A 215 -13.51 4.22 4.03
C VAL A 215 -13.19 3.26 2.89
N PHE A 216 -12.56 2.15 3.23
CA PHE A 216 -12.28 1.06 2.30
C PHE A 216 -13.42 0.05 2.34
N LEU A 217 -14.01 -0.23 1.19
CA LEU A 217 -15.03 -1.28 1.01
C LEU A 217 -14.36 -2.46 0.32
N TYR A 218 -14.38 -3.63 0.92
CA TYR A 218 -13.70 -4.81 0.36
C TYR A 218 -14.43 -6.10 0.76
N HIS A 219 -14.23 -7.16 0.00
CA HIS A 219 -14.76 -8.46 0.36
C HIS A 219 -14.02 -9.02 1.58
N ASP A 220 -14.79 -9.66 2.48
CA ASP A 220 -14.18 -10.41 3.57
C ASP A 220 -13.32 -11.52 2.98
N PRO A 221 -12.01 -11.59 3.32
CA PRO A 221 -11.16 -12.68 2.83
C PRO A 221 -11.62 -14.09 3.23
N ARG A 222 -12.53 -14.19 4.21
CA ARG A 222 -13.11 -15.46 4.68
C ARG A 222 -14.44 -15.78 4.00
N ASP A 223 -15.08 -14.78 3.45
CA ASP A 223 -16.40 -14.88 2.81
C ASP A 223 -16.47 -13.84 1.69
N LEU A 224 -16.14 -14.26 0.48
CA LEU A 224 -16.05 -13.37 -0.69
C LEU A 224 -17.43 -12.81 -1.13
N ILE A 225 -18.53 -13.28 -0.56
CA ILE A 225 -19.86 -12.70 -0.78
C ILE A 225 -20.06 -11.49 0.13
N ARG A 226 -19.50 -11.53 1.33
CA ARG A 226 -19.68 -10.50 2.33
C ARG A 226 -18.75 -9.31 2.06
N VAL A 227 -19.33 -8.12 1.93
CA VAL A 227 -18.57 -6.86 1.89
C VAL A 227 -18.39 -6.36 3.32
N ARG A 228 -17.17 -5.92 3.61
CA ARG A 228 -16.79 -5.23 4.85
C ARG A 228 -16.37 -3.82 4.55
N TYR A 229 -16.39 -2.98 5.56
CA TYR A 229 -15.73 -1.68 5.48
C TYR A 229 -14.70 -1.51 6.60
N LYS A 230 -13.68 -0.73 6.29
CA LYS A 230 -12.68 -0.25 7.25
C LYS A 230 -12.58 1.25 7.13
N ARG A 231 -12.86 1.95 8.23
CA ARG A 231 -12.62 3.38 8.31
C ARG A 231 -11.23 3.64 8.89
N VAL A 232 -10.53 4.60 8.31
CA VAL A 232 -9.27 5.15 8.79
C VAL A 232 -9.39 6.66 8.84
N VAL A 233 -9.06 7.24 9.97
CA VAL A 233 -8.96 8.70 10.14
C VAL A 233 -7.57 9.11 9.70
N LEU A 234 -7.48 10.09 8.80
CA LEU A 234 -6.21 10.67 8.41
C LEU A 234 -5.80 11.71 9.45
N SER A 235 -4.62 11.51 10.01
CA SER A 235 -3.94 12.51 10.83
C SER A 235 -3.21 13.49 9.91
N ASP A 236 -3.15 14.76 10.31
CA ASP A 236 -2.30 15.76 9.68
C ASP A 236 -0.89 15.79 10.31
N GLU A 237 -0.62 14.89 11.26
CA GLU A 237 0.71 14.71 11.81
C GLU A 237 1.69 14.32 10.68
N LEU A 238 2.89 14.89 10.77
CA LEU A 238 3.97 14.57 9.83
C LEU A 238 4.24 13.06 9.83
N PRO A 239 4.69 12.51 8.69
CA PRO A 239 5.14 11.12 8.64
C PRO A 239 6.21 10.91 9.71
N PHE A 240 6.16 9.75 10.34
CA PHE A 240 7.22 9.31 11.22
C PHE A 240 8.51 9.24 10.38
N GLU A 241 9.45 10.13 10.64
CA GLU A 241 10.82 9.91 10.21
C GLU A 241 11.32 8.75 11.05
N ASP A 242 11.65 7.61 10.42
CA ASP A 242 12.32 6.53 11.13
C ASP A 242 13.56 7.16 11.78
N GLU A 243 13.52 7.29 13.10
CA GLU A 243 14.75 7.46 13.86
C GLU A 243 15.61 6.28 13.42
N THR A 244 16.61 6.57 12.60
CA THR A 244 17.68 5.62 12.33
C THR A 244 18.10 5.13 13.70
N ASP A 245 18.09 3.80 13.90
CA ASP A 245 18.71 3.15 15.04
C ASP A 245 20.17 3.62 15.09
N ASP A 246 20.38 4.84 15.61
CA ASP A 246 21.67 5.37 15.94
C ASP A 246 22.14 4.55 17.14
N GLU A 247 23.04 3.61 16.81
CA GLU A 247 24.08 3.08 17.68
C GLU A 247 23.65 2.87 19.14
N VAL A 248 23.16 1.66 19.40
CA VAL A 248 23.40 1.08 20.73
C VAL A 248 24.91 0.97 20.83
N GLU A 249 25.59 2.04 21.32
CA GLU A 249 26.91 1.94 21.89
C GLU A 249 26.84 0.85 22.96
N GLU A 250 27.33 -0.33 22.61
CA GLU A 250 27.72 -1.34 23.58
C GLU A 250 28.82 -0.71 24.46
N THR A 251 28.40 0.02 25.49
CA THR A 251 29.27 0.28 26.62
C THR A 251 29.55 -1.06 27.28
N GLU A 252 30.67 -1.69 26.88
CA GLU A 252 31.32 -2.73 27.66
C GLU A 252 31.57 -2.17 29.06
N ALA A 253 30.64 -2.45 29.97
CA ALA A 253 30.89 -2.32 31.41
C ALA A 253 31.90 -3.41 31.78
N VAL A 254 33.17 -3.05 31.69
CA VAL A 254 34.25 -3.81 32.32
C VAL A 254 33.94 -3.84 33.81
N GLY A 255 33.51 -5.02 34.26
CA GLY A 255 33.19 -5.31 35.64
C GLY A 255 34.43 -5.25 36.50
N ASP A 256 34.48 -4.29 37.37
CA ASP A 256 35.46 -4.18 38.49
C ASP A 256 34.75 -4.46 39.81
N ASP A 257 34.21 -5.68 39.96
CA ASP A 257 33.55 -6.20 41.17
C ASP A 257 34.22 -7.44 41.75
N ALA A 258 35.51 -7.70 41.45
CA ALA A 258 36.25 -8.82 42.02
C ALA A 258 37.07 -8.45 43.28
N ALA A 259 37.00 -7.22 43.77
CA ALA A 259 37.84 -6.78 44.90
C ALA A 259 37.11 -6.45 46.22
N ARG A 260 35.83 -6.75 46.38
CA ARG A 260 35.07 -6.40 47.61
C ARG A 260 34.59 -7.57 48.48
N ASN A 261 34.89 -8.82 48.15
CA ASN A 261 34.46 -9.98 48.95
C ASN A 261 35.57 -10.70 49.73
N ALA A 262 36.81 -10.16 49.81
CA ALA A 262 37.92 -10.77 50.55
C ALA A 262 38.12 -10.21 51.96
N GLU A 263 37.37 -9.23 52.42
CA GLU A 263 37.57 -8.63 53.78
C GLU A 263 36.43 -8.89 54.80
N ARG A 264 35.65 -9.95 54.64
CA ARG A 264 34.54 -10.24 55.58
C ARG A 264 34.54 -11.62 56.22
N GLU A 265 35.61 -12.40 56.13
CA GLU A 265 35.74 -13.69 56.79
C GLU A 265 36.90 -13.80 57.86
N GLU A 266 37.48 -12.68 58.34
CA GLU A 266 38.33 -12.70 59.56
C GLU A 266 37.65 -11.89 60.66
N GLY A 267 36.69 -12.47 61.33
CA GLY A 267 36.10 -11.79 62.49
C GLY A 267 34.88 -12.49 63.08
N ARG A 268 34.98 -13.82 63.36
CA ARG A 268 34.23 -14.47 64.44
C ARG A 268 34.73 -15.89 64.70
#